data_79585abc36799366318ef93c59a66015
#
_entry.id   79585abc36799366318ef93c59a66015
#
_cell.length_a   1.000
_cell.length_b   1.000
_cell.length_c   1.000
_cell.angle_alpha   90.00
_cell.angle_beta   90.00
_cell.angle_gamma   90.00
#
_symmetry.space_group_name_H-M   'P 1'
#
loop_
_entity.id
_entity.type
_entity.pdbx_description
1 polymer ?
#
loop_
_entity_poly.entity_id
_entity_poly.type
_entity_poly.pdbx_seq_one_letter_code
_entity_poly.pdbx_strand_id
1 'polypeptide(L)'
;MDTRPILVLIGLLATASVLAQAYRWVDEDGITHFSDVPVEGAERIELSEYSRNTGARVFHAAARNSAQDGSAADEPFRYESLTVTSPGPEETLWNIEGVLNVTLALTPGLQSGHQVRVYFDGEQRTVSGTSFQIDEVFRGVHNIQAEVIDNTGRLMIRSETNRFYVQQNVVRR
;
A
#
# COMPACT_ATOMS: atom_id res chain seq x y z
N MET A 1 -34.84 64.47 -20.23
CA MET A 1 -33.53 63.73 -20.30
C MET A 1 -33.22 63.28 -18.92
N ASP A 2 -33.67 62.06 -18.57
CA ASP A 2 -33.53 61.49 -17.22
C ASP A 2 -32.41 60.45 -17.23
N THR A 3 -31.30 60.80 -16.59
CA THR A 3 -30.18 59.91 -16.35
C THR A 3 -30.35 59.24 -14.99
N ARG A 4 -30.77 57.96 -14.99
CA ARG A 4 -30.82 57.10 -13.80
C ARG A 4 -29.45 56.46 -13.53
N PRO A 5 -28.84 56.59 -12.35
CA PRO A 5 -27.64 55.84 -12.02
C PRO A 5 -28.00 54.41 -11.63
N ILE A 6 -27.40 53.44 -12.34
CA ILE A 6 -27.45 52.01 -12.00
C ILE A 6 -26.51 51.78 -10.84
N LEU A 7 -27.05 51.42 -9.70
CA LEU A 7 -26.35 51.04 -8.50
C LEU A 7 -25.93 49.58 -8.63
N VAL A 8 -24.64 49.33 -8.94
CA VAL A 8 -24.06 47.96 -8.98
C VAL A 8 -23.74 47.56 -7.57
N LEU A 9 -24.56 46.66 -7.02
CA LEU A 9 -24.35 46.03 -5.72
C LEU A 9 -23.31 44.90 -5.88
N ILE A 10 -22.04 45.15 -5.56
CA ILE A 10 -21.01 44.15 -5.51
C ILE A 10 -21.18 43.34 -4.20
N GLY A 11 -21.75 42.15 -4.33
CA GLY A 11 -21.87 41.17 -3.25
C GLY A 11 -20.50 40.56 -2.94
N LEU A 12 -19.93 40.91 -1.80
CA LEU A 12 -18.69 40.31 -1.25
C LEU A 12 -19.02 38.91 -0.72
N LEU A 13 -18.73 37.85 -1.51
CA LEU A 13 -18.77 36.47 -1.04
C LEU A 13 -17.60 36.26 -0.07
N ALA A 14 -17.86 36.29 1.22
CA ALA A 14 -16.95 35.81 2.23
C ALA A 14 -16.90 34.26 2.15
N THR A 15 -15.86 33.68 1.56
CA THR A 15 -15.57 32.25 1.63
C THR A 15 -15.08 31.92 3.02
N ALA A 16 -15.95 31.37 3.87
CA ALA A 16 -15.57 30.81 5.14
C ALA A 16 -14.77 29.51 4.88
N SER A 17 -13.48 29.51 5.17
CA SER A 17 -12.66 28.30 5.17
C SER A 17 -13.15 27.38 6.30
N VAL A 18 -13.85 26.32 5.97
CA VAL A 18 -14.22 25.26 6.91
C VAL A 18 -12.96 24.46 7.20
N LEU A 19 -12.37 24.71 8.37
CA LEU A 19 -11.31 23.87 8.92
C LEU A 19 -11.97 22.59 9.42
N ALA A 20 -11.71 21.48 8.75
CA ALA A 20 -12.14 20.17 9.24
C ALA A 20 -11.39 19.88 10.56
N GLN A 21 -12.13 19.77 11.64
CA GLN A 21 -11.61 19.44 12.97
C GLN A 21 -12.05 18.03 13.30
N ALA A 22 -11.14 17.22 13.83
CA ALA A 22 -11.45 15.88 14.31
C ALA A 22 -11.13 15.79 15.82
N TYR A 23 -11.98 15.08 16.54
CA TYR A 23 -11.86 14.83 17.96
C TYR A 23 -11.71 13.33 18.18
N ARG A 24 -10.86 12.96 19.16
CA ARG A 24 -10.62 11.57 19.56
C ARG A 24 -10.81 11.43 21.06
N TRP A 25 -11.49 10.38 21.51
CA TRP A 25 -11.52 10.00 22.92
C TRP A 25 -11.50 8.46 23.05
N VAL A 26 -11.17 7.98 24.22
CA VAL A 26 -11.19 6.56 24.57
C VAL A 26 -12.26 6.37 25.62
N ASP A 27 -13.16 5.40 25.44
CA ASP A 27 -14.19 5.09 26.42
C ASP A 27 -13.66 4.23 27.59
N GLU A 28 -14.53 3.91 28.54
CA GLU A 28 -14.19 3.09 29.72
C GLU A 28 -13.81 1.65 29.36
N ASP A 29 -14.20 1.17 28.17
CA ASP A 29 -13.88 -0.14 27.64
C ASP A 29 -12.54 -0.16 26.86
N GLY A 30 -11.85 1.00 26.75
CA GLY A 30 -10.59 1.16 26.04
C GLY A 30 -10.76 1.29 24.52
N ILE A 31 -11.97 1.55 24.01
CA ILE A 31 -12.26 1.71 22.58
C ILE A 31 -12.04 3.16 22.19
N THR A 32 -11.29 3.36 21.10
CA THR A 32 -11.03 4.71 20.55
C THR A 32 -12.16 5.13 19.62
N HIS A 33 -12.75 6.29 19.89
CA HIS A 33 -13.79 6.91 19.08
C HIS A 33 -13.28 8.19 18.40
N PHE A 34 -13.86 8.50 17.25
CA PHE A 34 -13.57 9.71 16.47
C PHE A 34 -14.88 10.43 16.14
N SER A 35 -14.85 11.77 16.19
CA SER A 35 -15.99 12.62 15.83
C SER A 35 -15.51 13.91 15.17
N ASP A 36 -16.35 14.47 14.29
CA ASP A 36 -16.21 15.82 13.72
C ASP A 36 -16.86 16.90 14.58
N VAL A 37 -17.56 16.49 15.65
CA VAL A 37 -18.21 17.37 16.62
C VAL A 37 -17.46 17.28 17.95
N PRO A 38 -17.25 18.42 18.67
CA PRO A 38 -16.59 18.41 19.97
C PRO A 38 -17.41 17.61 21.00
N VAL A 39 -16.76 16.64 21.63
CA VAL A 39 -17.33 15.83 22.72
C VAL A 39 -16.57 16.16 24.00
N GLU A 40 -17.26 16.22 25.14
CA GLU A 40 -16.65 16.52 26.45
C GLU A 40 -15.63 15.42 26.80
N GLY A 41 -14.38 15.83 27.07
CA GLY A 41 -13.27 14.91 27.35
C GLY A 41 -12.51 14.42 26.12
N ALA A 42 -12.91 14.80 24.89
CA ALA A 42 -12.19 14.41 23.67
C ALA A 42 -11.00 15.33 23.38
N GLU A 43 -9.89 14.73 22.93
CA GLU A 43 -8.70 15.44 22.45
C GLU A 43 -8.88 15.87 20.99
N ARG A 44 -8.58 17.15 20.72
CA ARG A 44 -8.63 17.70 19.36
C ARG A 44 -7.41 17.27 18.57
N ILE A 45 -7.63 16.64 17.41
CA ILE A 45 -6.57 16.27 16.48
C ILE A 45 -6.41 17.36 15.42
N GLU A 46 -5.23 17.99 15.34
CA GLU A 46 -4.91 18.88 14.24
C GLU A 46 -4.42 18.07 13.03
N LEU A 47 -5.27 17.93 12.01
CA LEU A 47 -4.98 17.22 10.76
C LEU A 47 -3.85 17.88 9.93
N SER A 48 -3.32 19.02 10.36
CA SER A 48 -2.29 19.74 9.62
C SER A 48 -0.91 19.06 9.60
N GLU A 49 -0.63 18.15 10.53
CA GLU A 49 0.65 17.43 10.58
C GLU A 49 0.67 16.19 9.65
N TYR A 50 -0.47 15.57 9.41
CA TYR A 50 -0.54 14.38 8.55
C TYR A 50 -0.44 14.70 7.04
N SER A 51 -0.82 15.93 6.65
CA SER A 51 -0.82 16.33 5.23
C SER A 51 0.55 16.83 4.72
N ARG A 52 1.53 17.05 5.60
CA ARG A 52 2.86 17.53 5.18
C ARG A 52 3.82 16.43 4.74
N ASN A 53 3.46 15.17 4.93
CA ASN A 53 4.36 14.04 4.66
C ASN A 53 4.17 13.38 3.29
N THR A 54 3.34 13.93 2.40
CA THR A 54 3.09 13.40 1.05
C THR A 54 3.58 14.27 -0.08
N GLY A 55 4.53 15.17 0.16
CA GLY A 55 5.05 16.05 -0.89
C GLY A 55 6.56 16.26 -0.82
N ALA A 56 7.27 15.78 -1.84
CA ALA A 56 8.64 16.11 -2.21
C ALA A 56 9.75 15.60 -1.29
N ARG A 57 10.27 14.41 -1.59
CA ARG A 57 11.63 14.04 -1.22
C ARG A 57 12.62 14.88 -2.00
N VAL A 58 13.11 15.95 -1.39
CA VAL A 58 14.32 16.63 -1.83
C VAL A 58 15.49 15.87 -1.23
N PHE A 59 16.31 15.25 -2.08
CA PHE A 59 17.56 14.63 -1.69
C PHE A 59 18.51 15.69 -1.15
N HIS A 60 18.83 15.66 0.13
CA HIS A 60 20.00 16.29 0.68
C HIS A 60 20.95 15.19 1.15
N ALA A 61 22.03 15.06 0.40
CA ALA A 61 23.17 14.25 0.76
C ALA A 61 23.96 14.93 1.89
N ALA A 62 24.46 14.07 2.78
CA ALA A 62 25.62 14.22 3.64
C ALA A 62 25.57 15.18 4.83
N ALA A 63 25.57 14.60 6.02
CA ALA A 63 26.69 14.75 6.97
C ALA A 63 26.56 13.70 8.09
N ARG A 64 27.58 12.87 8.21
CA ARG A 64 27.83 11.99 9.34
C ARG A 64 27.98 12.84 10.60
N ASN A 65 27.36 12.44 11.70
CA ASN A 65 28.07 12.40 12.98
C ASN A 65 27.38 11.45 13.93
N SER A 66 28.21 10.55 14.40
CA SER A 66 27.99 9.58 15.45
C SER A 66 27.61 10.28 16.77
N ALA A 67 26.52 9.89 17.38
CA ALA A 67 26.40 9.81 18.83
C ALA A 67 25.36 8.73 19.13
N GLN A 68 25.89 7.57 19.59
CA GLN A 68 25.13 6.58 20.33
C GLN A 68 24.57 7.25 21.59
N ASP A 69 23.29 7.18 21.80
CA ASP A 69 22.78 6.71 23.07
C ASP A 69 21.28 6.33 22.97
N GLY A 70 21.01 5.13 23.32
CA GLY A 70 19.98 4.43 23.97
C GLY A 70 18.54 4.95 23.93
N SER A 71 17.76 4.32 23.17
CA SER A 71 16.41 3.78 23.34
C SER A 71 15.78 3.61 21.97
N ALA A 72 16.13 2.52 21.28
CA ALA A 72 15.28 2.01 20.20
C ALA A 72 13.96 1.60 20.87
N ALA A 73 12.99 2.52 20.90
CA ALA A 73 11.61 2.13 21.00
C ALA A 73 11.41 1.14 19.84
N ASP A 74 10.96 -0.06 20.17
CA ASP A 74 10.77 -1.21 19.30
C ASP A 74 9.79 -0.81 18.19
N GLU A 75 10.27 -0.15 17.12
CA GLU A 75 9.45 0.15 15.96
C GLU A 75 8.98 -1.19 15.39
N PRO A 76 7.69 -1.43 15.28
CA PRO A 76 7.20 -2.70 14.79
C PRO A 76 7.77 -2.94 13.39
N PHE A 77 8.38 -4.11 13.19
CA PHE A 77 8.98 -4.53 11.93
C PHE A 77 8.00 -4.32 10.78
N ARG A 78 8.47 -3.72 9.68
CA ARG A 78 7.70 -3.48 8.45
C ARG A 78 8.50 -3.87 7.23
N TYR A 79 7.80 -4.45 6.26
CA TYR A 79 8.34 -4.60 4.91
C TYR A 79 8.18 -3.30 4.14
N GLU A 80 9.17 -2.98 3.32
CA GLU A 80 9.20 -1.76 2.50
C GLU A 80 8.58 -2.01 1.12
N SER A 81 8.87 -3.18 0.53
CA SER A 81 8.39 -3.53 -0.80
C SER A 81 8.20 -5.04 -0.98
N LEU A 82 7.20 -5.41 -1.76
CA LEU A 82 6.97 -6.76 -2.26
C LEU A 82 6.53 -6.65 -3.72
N THR A 83 7.27 -7.30 -4.63
CA THR A 83 7.00 -7.26 -6.06
C THR A 83 7.19 -8.65 -6.67
N VAL A 84 6.33 -9.04 -7.59
CA VAL A 84 6.53 -10.22 -8.44
C VAL A 84 7.50 -9.83 -9.56
N THR A 85 8.70 -10.42 -9.58
CA THR A 85 9.74 -10.12 -10.58
C THR A 85 9.74 -11.11 -11.74
N SER A 86 9.30 -12.34 -11.50
CA SER A 86 9.06 -13.33 -12.54
C SER A 86 7.77 -14.10 -12.23
N PRO A 87 6.85 -14.22 -13.20
CA PRO A 87 6.82 -13.52 -14.49
C PRO A 87 6.73 -12.01 -14.32
N GLY A 88 7.26 -11.25 -15.29
CA GLY A 88 7.12 -9.80 -15.36
C GLY A 88 5.70 -9.35 -15.73
N PRO A 89 5.32 -8.08 -15.47
CA PRO A 89 4.02 -7.57 -15.87
C PRO A 89 3.86 -7.60 -17.39
N GLU A 90 2.71 -8.09 -17.85
CA GLU A 90 2.34 -8.27 -19.26
C GLU A 90 3.33 -9.19 -20.05
N GLU A 91 4.17 -9.97 -19.36
CA GLU A 91 5.11 -10.90 -19.98
C GLU A 91 4.37 -12.04 -20.68
N THR A 92 4.91 -12.48 -21.81
CA THR A 92 4.44 -13.68 -22.52
C THR A 92 5.45 -14.81 -22.38
N LEU A 93 5.07 -15.86 -21.68
CA LEU A 93 5.86 -17.06 -21.48
C LEU A 93 5.50 -18.11 -22.56
N TRP A 94 6.51 -18.72 -23.15
CA TRP A 94 6.33 -19.71 -24.23
C TRP A 94 6.77 -21.09 -23.78
N ASN A 95 5.91 -22.09 -24.03
CA ASN A 95 6.25 -23.51 -23.85
C ASN A 95 6.79 -23.86 -22.46
N ILE A 96 6.14 -23.38 -21.40
CA ILE A 96 6.56 -23.63 -20.00
C ILE A 96 6.25 -25.05 -19.52
N GLU A 97 5.71 -25.93 -20.40
CA GLU A 97 5.38 -27.34 -20.09
C GLU A 97 4.47 -27.50 -18.86
N GLY A 98 3.67 -26.49 -18.54
CA GLY A 98 2.76 -26.51 -17.40
C GLY A 98 3.39 -26.11 -16.06
N VAL A 99 4.66 -25.73 -16.03
CA VAL A 99 5.39 -25.33 -14.81
C VAL A 99 5.77 -23.86 -14.88
N LEU A 100 5.24 -23.07 -13.95
CA LEU A 100 5.56 -21.66 -13.82
C LEU A 100 6.59 -21.44 -12.70
N ASN A 101 7.73 -20.85 -13.03
CA ASN A 101 8.69 -20.39 -12.04
C ASN A 101 8.34 -18.98 -11.61
N VAL A 102 8.13 -18.80 -10.30
CA VAL A 102 7.79 -17.50 -9.70
C VAL A 102 8.94 -17.02 -8.83
N THR A 103 9.27 -15.75 -8.98
CA THR A 103 10.26 -15.07 -8.11
C THR A 103 9.68 -13.76 -7.61
N LEU A 104 9.86 -13.52 -6.31
CA LEU A 104 9.42 -12.31 -5.61
C LEU A 104 10.64 -11.53 -5.13
N ALA A 105 10.62 -10.22 -5.28
CA ALA A 105 11.53 -9.31 -4.59
C ALA A 105 10.83 -8.79 -3.33
N LEU A 106 11.45 -9.00 -2.18
CA LEU A 106 10.95 -8.59 -0.87
C LEU A 106 12.04 -7.83 -0.12
N THR A 107 11.71 -6.63 0.36
CA THR A 107 12.61 -5.79 1.14
C THR A 107 11.94 -5.35 2.44
N PRO A 108 12.61 -5.53 3.58
CA PRO A 108 13.75 -6.42 3.83
C PRO A 108 13.38 -7.89 3.61
N GLY A 109 14.34 -8.79 3.58
CA GLY A 109 14.11 -10.21 3.35
C GLY A 109 13.08 -10.83 4.31
N LEU A 110 12.53 -11.98 3.96
CA LEU A 110 11.48 -12.66 4.72
C LEU A 110 11.94 -12.96 6.15
N GLN A 111 11.20 -12.48 7.13
CA GLN A 111 11.48 -12.68 8.54
C GLN A 111 11.09 -14.07 9.00
N SER A 112 11.82 -14.55 10.02
CA SER A 112 11.50 -15.82 10.66
C SER A 112 10.08 -15.81 11.25
N GLY A 113 9.32 -16.86 10.97
CA GLY A 113 7.92 -16.98 11.40
C GLY A 113 6.91 -16.31 10.47
N HIS A 114 7.36 -15.49 9.51
CA HIS A 114 6.48 -14.95 8.48
C HIS A 114 6.36 -15.92 7.31
N GLN A 115 5.22 -15.89 6.63
CA GLN A 115 4.92 -16.79 5.50
C GLN A 115 4.52 -15.98 4.26
N VAL A 116 4.87 -16.51 3.10
CA VAL A 116 4.40 -15.97 1.82
C VAL A 116 3.13 -16.71 1.41
N ARG A 117 2.11 -15.94 1.07
CA ARG A 117 0.86 -16.40 0.50
C ARG A 117 0.73 -15.85 -0.92
N VAL A 118 0.32 -16.67 -1.84
CA VAL A 118 0.17 -16.30 -3.26
C VAL A 118 -1.25 -16.59 -3.71
N TYR A 119 -1.80 -15.68 -4.48
CA TYR A 119 -3.06 -15.85 -5.19
C TYR A 119 -2.74 -16.00 -6.67
N PHE A 120 -3.03 -17.17 -7.20
CA PHE A 120 -2.88 -17.47 -8.61
C PHE A 120 -4.27 -17.71 -9.20
N ASP A 121 -4.70 -16.86 -10.14
CA ASP A 121 -6.06 -16.86 -10.72
C ASP A 121 -7.19 -16.89 -9.68
N GLY A 122 -6.94 -16.28 -8.52
CA GLY A 122 -7.87 -16.24 -7.40
C GLY A 122 -7.75 -17.42 -6.43
N GLU A 123 -6.97 -18.46 -6.76
CA GLU A 123 -6.69 -19.57 -5.85
C GLU A 123 -5.54 -19.23 -4.91
N GLN A 124 -5.76 -19.40 -3.61
CA GLN A 124 -4.77 -19.13 -2.57
C GLN A 124 -3.86 -20.32 -2.35
N ARG A 125 -2.54 -20.07 -2.31
CA ARG A 125 -1.50 -21.05 -2.00
C ARG A 125 -0.51 -20.47 -1.00
N THR A 126 -0.07 -21.26 -0.01
CA THR A 126 1.03 -20.87 0.88
C THR A 126 2.31 -21.47 0.33
N VAL A 127 3.34 -20.65 0.22
CA VAL A 127 4.64 -21.05 -0.35
C VAL A 127 5.77 -20.78 0.63
N SER A 128 6.85 -21.54 0.49
CA SER A 128 8.04 -21.37 1.30
C SER A 128 9.05 -20.49 0.57
N GLY A 129 9.31 -19.30 1.11
CA GLY A 129 10.30 -18.38 0.56
C GLY A 129 9.78 -17.51 -0.58
N THR A 130 10.71 -16.86 -1.27
CA THR A 130 10.44 -15.88 -2.32
C THR A 130 10.65 -16.41 -3.74
N SER A 131 11.01 -17.70 -3.89
CA SER A 131 11.11 -18.38 -5.18
C SER A 131 10.46 -19.75 -5.07
N PHE A 132 9.55 -20.06 -5.97
CA PHE A 132 8.76 -21.30 -5.96
C PHE A 132 8.22 -21.61 -7.35
N GLN A 133 7.62 -22.81 -7.50
CA GLN A 133 6.98 -23.25 -8.74
C GLN A 133 5.50 -23.45 -8.54
N ILE A 134 4.74 -23.19 -9.59
CA ILE A 134 3.31 -23.50 -9.70
C ILE A 134 3.16 -24.47 -10.87
N ASP A 135 2.60 -25.63 -10.58
CA ASP A 135 2.31 -26.66 -11.57
C ASP A 135 0.91 -26.47 -12.15
N GLU A 136 0.63 -27.20 -13.25
CA GLU A 136 -0.66 -27.21 -13.94
C GLU A 136 -1.08 -25.85 -14.52
N VAL A 137 -0.08 -25.05 -14.94
CA VAL A 137 -0.33 -23.76 -15.59
C VAL A 137 -0.55 -23.98 -17.09
N PHE A 138 -1.76 -23.74 -17.56
CA PHE A 138 -2.15 -23.93 -18.95
C PHE A 138 -1.94 -22.65 -19.77
N ARG A 139 -2.11 -22.77 -21.10
CA ARG A 139 -2.09 -21.57 -21.94
C ARG A 139 -3.26 -20.64 -21.61
N GLY A 140 -3.02 -19.35 -21.58
CA GLY A 140 -4.05 -18.38 -21.27
C GLY A 140 -3.50 -17.08 -20.68
N VAL A 141 -4.40 -16.32 -20.16
CA VAL A 141 -4.11 -15.11 -19.37
C VAL A 141 -4.19 -15.49 -17.89
N HIS A 142 -3.15 -15.15 -17.15
CA HIS A 142 -3.05 -15.47 -15.74
C HIS A 142 -2.78 -14.21 -14.90
N ASN A 143 -3.22 -14.26 -13.66
CA ASN A 143 -2.97 -13.20 -12.67
C ASN A 143 -2.31 -13.80 -11.45
N ILE A 144 -1.27 -13.14 -10.95
CA ILE A 144 -0.59 -13.53 -9.73
C ILE A 144 -0.43 -12.32 -8.79
N GLN A 145 -0.66 -12.54 -7.51
CA GLN A 145 -0.47 -11.56 -6.44
C GLN A 145 0.14 -12.25 -5.23
N ALA A 146 1.07 -11.60 -4.56
CA ALA A 146 1.72 -12.13 -3.37
C ALA A 146 1.41 -11.30 -2.13
N GLU A 147 1.40 -11.97 -0.97
CA GLU A 147 1.26 -11.37 0.35
C GLU A 147 2.30 -11.97 1.28
N VAL A 148 2.73 -11.18 2.25
CA VAL A 148 3.44 -11.70 3.42
C VAL A 148 2.52 -11.55 4.63
N ILE A 149 2.39 -12.64 5.38
CA ILE A 149 1.62 -12.69 6.63
C ILE A 149 2.56 -13.01 7.79
N ASP A 150 2.25 -12.51 8.98
CA ASP A 150 2.97 -12.86 10.19
C ASP A 150 2.50 -14.23 10.76
N ASN A 151 3.10 -14.65 11.86
CA ASN A 151 2.77 -15.90 12.55
C ASN A 151 1.35 -15.93 13.13
N THR A 152 0.66 -14.79 13.19
CA THR A 152 -0.75 -14.70 13.62
C THR A 152 -1.73 -14.71 12.44
N GLY A 153 -1.20 -14.71 11.19
CA GLY A 153 -1.99 -14.61 9.97
C GLY A 153 -2.34 -13.19 9.54
N ARG A 154 -1.80 -12.18 10.24
CA ARG A 154 -2.04 -10.78 9.90
C ARG A 154 -1.23 -10.39 8.67
N LEU A 155 -1.86 -9.68 7.74
CA LEU A 155 -1.22 -9.14 6.55
C LEU A 155 -0.16 -8.10 6.91
N MET A 156 1.07 -8.33 6.45
CA MET A 156 2.21 -7.41 6.62
C MET A 156 2.43 -6.54 5.39
N ILE A 157 2.39 -7.14 4.21
CA ILE A 157 2.54 -6.44 2.92
C ILE A 157 1.87 -7.24 1.81
N ARG A 158 1.40 -6.55 0.77
CA ARG A 158 0.80 -7.16 -0.44
C ARG A 158 1.42 -6.53 -1.68
N SER A 159 1.70 -7.35 -2.70
CA SER A 159 2.14 -6.87 -4.01
C SER A 159 0.99 -6.32 -4.84
N GLU A 160 1.30 -5.61 -5.90
CA GLU A 160 0.35 -5.40 -6.99
C GLU A 160 0.00 -6.73 -7.66
N THR A 161 -1.17 -6.78 -8.31
CA THR A 161 -1.54 -7.93 -9.14
C THR A 161 -0.78 -7.84 -10.45
N ASN A 162 -0.04 -8.91 -10.76
CA ASN A 162 0.71 -9.02 -12.00
C ASN A 162 -0.04 -9.93 -12.97
N ARG A 163 -0.34 -9.39 -14.16
CA ARG A 163 -0.95 -10.13 -15.26
C ARG A 163 0.12 -10.56 -16.24
N PHE A 164 0.05 -11.80 -16.75
CA PHE A 164 0.96 -12.35 -17.73
C PHE A 164 0.25 -13.35 -18.64
N TYR A 165 0.93 -13.81 -19.68
CA TYR A 165 0.37 -14.66 -20.71
C TYR A 165 1.20 -15.93 -20.86
N VAL A 166 0.53 -17.08 -21.01
CA VAL A 166 1.16 -18.36 -21.34
C VAL A 166 0.73 -18.79 -22.73
N GLN A 167 1.69 -19.06 -23.59
CA GLN A 167 1.49 -19.49 -24.98
C GLN A 167 2.20 -20.83 -25.24
N GLN A 168 1.66 -21.58 -26.19
CA GLN A 168 2.25 -22.84 -26.66
C GLN A 168 2.33 -22.85 -28.17
N ASN A 169 3.48 -23.26 -28.72
CA ASN A 169 3.63 -23.46 -30.13
C ASN A 169 2.91 -24.74 -30.54
N VAL A 170 1.97 -24.65 -31.46
CA VAL A 170 1.32 -25.80 -32.05
C VAL A 170 2.12 -26.23 -33.30
N VAL A 171 2.90 -27.30 -33.20
CA VAL A 171 3.50 -27.92 -34.36
C VAL A 171 2.40 -28.69 -35.12
N ARG A 172 1.92 -28.13 -36.23
CA ARG A 172 1.06 -28.90 -37.16
C ARG A 172 1.95 -29.93 -37.85
N ARG A 173 1.70 -31.19 -37.58
CA ARG A 173 2.20 -32.30 -38.39
C ARG A 173 1.35 -32.48 -39.63
#